data_d7514b433a2a7e025a103dc382aa8eaa
#
_entry.id   d7514b433a2a7e025a103dc382aa8eaa
#
_cell.length_a   1.000
_cell.length_b   1.000
_cell.length_c   1.000
_cell.angle_alpha   90.00
_cell.angle_beta   90.00
_cell.angle_gamma   90.00
#
_symmetry.space_group_name_H-M   'P 1'
#
loop_
_entity.id
_entity.type
_entity.pdbx_description
1 polymer ?
#
loop_
_entity_poly.entity_id
_entity_poly.type
_entity_poly.pdbx_seq_one_letter_code
_entity_poly.pdbx_strand_id
1 'polypeptide(L)'
;MGLASCGLAERRTAEPGANGEGQQDLSQETQTEVEAAPTPEWSLAIHGGAGSARRDTTDAEDYYQALRDVLSLGSEQLAAGEASLRVVEEVVAALEDDPRFNAGRGSVFTSIGTHELDAAIMDGRTLACGAVAGVKNVRNPVRLARSVMEDTPHVLLSGQGADNFAVNAGVRRNVQAYFTTEPQLERYREIRSQRRGGSSEGDGAPSPDGDYTGNAGPVPDQGGASHLGTVGAVAMDRYGNLAAATSTGGTMYKQIGRVGDVPVIGAGTYANNETAAISCTGRGEEFIRHTVAYDVSALIEYAGLSVEDAARKVIRETLKPGDGGIIAVGRDGSIAMEFNTNAMFRGAANSLGQFDVGIWEDVRSGRP
;
A
#
# COMPACT_ATOMS: atom_id res chain seq x y z
N MET A 1 -6.72 31.48 60.42
CA MET A 1 -6.77 30.69 61.68
C MET A 1 -6.49 29.26 61.26
N GLY A 2 -5.41 28.59 61.61
CA GLY A 2 -4.35 28.80 62.59
C GLY A 2 -3.13 28.03 62.14
N LEU A 3 -2.07 28.63 62.44
CA LEU A 3 -0.67 28.31 62.51
C LEU A 3 -0.37 27.14 63.49
N ALA A 4 0.79 26.56 63.26
CA ALA A 4 1.74 26.01 64.22
C ALA A 4 2.19 24.59 63.88
N SER A 5 3.41 24.12 64.02
CA SER A 5 4.67 24.67 64.48
C SER A 5 5.69 23.53 64.46
N CYS A 6 6.86 23.80 63.96
CA CYS A 6 8.20 23.49 64.46
C CYS A 6 8.42 22.26 65.35
N GLY A 7 9.44 21.49 65.06
CA GLY A 7 10.10 20.52 65.94
C GLY A 7 11.49 20.18 65.44
N LEU A 8 12.52 20.94 65.86
CA LEU A 8 13.95 20.64 65.82
C LEU A 8 14.30 19.68 66.94
N ALA A 9 15.16 18.69 66.72
CA ALA A 9 16.08 18.10 67.71
C ALA A 9 17.11 17.30 66.95
N GLU A 10 18.27 17.63 66.94
CA GLU A 10 19.49 17.60 67.74
C GLU A 10 20.47 16.51 67.30
N ARG A 11 21.65 16.98 67.10
CA ARG A 11 22.88 16.24 66.73
C ARG A 11 23.32 15.28 67.83
N ARG A 12 23.88 14.15 67.47
CA ARG A 12 24.94 13.49 68.24
C ARG A 12 26.06 13.05 67.31
N THR A 13 27.20 13.60 67.55
CA THR A 13 28.54 13.23 67.08
C THR A 13 29.05 11.98 67.75
N ALA A 14 29.68 11.09 67.00
CA ALA A 14 30.72 10.18 67.52
C ALA A 14 31.67 9.78 66.37
N GLU A 15 32.91 10.05 66.56
CA GLU A 15 34.08 9.73 65.77
C GLU A 15 34.69 8.36 66.17
N PRO A 16 35.88 7.92 65.60
CA PRO A 16 35.97 7.02 64.50
C PRO A 16 36.66 5.71 64.92
N GLY A 17 36.48 4.66 64.14
CA GLY A 17 37.21 3.41 64.25
C GLY A 17 37.72 2.98 62.89
N ALA A 18 39.06 3.04 62.74
CA ALA A 18 39.77 2.55 61.59
C ALA A 18 39.87 1.01 61.60
N ASN A 19 39.66 0.44 60.43
CA ASN A 19 40.46 -0.69 59.92
C ASN A 19 40.01 -1.06 58.51
N GLY A 20 40.83 -1.06 57.68
CA GLY A 20 41.40 -1.41 56.43
C GLY A 20 40.99 -2.72 55.82
N GLU A 21 41.23 -2.71 54.54
CA GLU A 21 41.34 -3.84 53.59
C GLU A 21 40.19 -4.06 52.61
N GLY A 22 40.50 -3.91 51.33
CA GLY A 22 39.84 -4.61 50.26
C GLY A 22 38.86 -3.83 49.40
N GLN A 23 39.27 -2.68 48.80
CA GLN A 23 38.62 -2.19 47.60
C GLN A 23 39.06 -3.05 46.41
N GLN A 24 38.26 -4.08 46.03
CA GLN A 24 38.28 -4.64 44.71
C GLN A 24 37.49 -3.71 43.79
N ASP A 25 38.23 -3.09 42.89
CA ASP A 25 37.73 -2.30 41.77
C ASP A 25 36.93 -3.24 40.81
N LEU A 26 35.61 -3.19 40.92
CA LEU A 26 34.65 -3.86 40.02
C LEU A 26 33.92 -2.80 39.20
N SER A 27 34.63 -2.09 38.34
CA SER A 27 34.02 -1.15 37.38
C SER A 27 34.83 -1.11 36.09
N GLN A 28 34.81 -2.21 35.33
CA GLN A 28 34.95 -2.19 33.88
C GLN A 28 33.89 -3.11 33.30
N GLU A 29 32.61 -2.71 33.38
CA GLU A 29 31.61 -3.16 32.39
C GLU A 29 32.01 -2.53 31.08
N THR A 30 32.65 -3.35 30.23
CA THR A 30 32.83 -3.05 28.82
C THR A 30 31.44 -2.91 28.22
N GLN A 31 30.97 -1.68 28.06
CA GLN A 31 29.85 -1.35 27.16
C GLN A 31 30.35 -1.74 25.76
N THR A 32 29.95 -2.92 25.31
CA THR A 32 29.98 -3.24 23.89
C THR A 32 29.03 -2.24 23.22
N GLU A 33 29.58 -1.22 22.57
CA GLU A 33 28.84 -0.41 21.61
C GLU A 33 28.29 -1.41 20.58
N VAL A 34 26.97 -1.60 20.61
CA VAL A 34 26.27 -2.30 19.55
C VAL A 34 26.32 -1.34 18.36
N GLU A 35 27.22 -1.64 17.41
CA GLU A 35 27.34 -0.90 16.16
C GLU A 35 25.95 -0.91 15.51
N ALA A 36 25.36 0.27 15.34
CA ALA A 36 24.04 0.39 14.74
C ALA A 36 24.08 -0.18 13.32
N ALA A 37 23.12 -1.02 12.97
CA ALA A 37 23.03 -1.60 11.64
C ALA A 37 23.03 -0.45 10.58
N PRO A 38 23.73 -0.63 9.45
CA PRO A 38 23.77 0.40 8.42
C PRO A 38 22.37 0.69 7.89
N THR A 39 22.03 1.98 7.81
CA THR A 39 20.76 2.45 7.21
C THR A 39 20.90 2.57 5.70
N PRO A 40 19.90 2.17 4.91
CA PRO A 40 19.96 2.30 3.46
C PRO A 40 19.85 3.77 3.03
N GLU A 41 20.58 4.13 1.96
CA GLU A 41 20.46 5.45 1.31
C GLU A 41 19.12 5.62 0.60
N TRP A 42 18.56 4.52 0.08
CA TRP A 42 17.24 4.47 -0.54
C TRP A 42 16.61 3.11 -0.32
N SER A 43 15.29 3.09 -0.33
CA SER A 43 14.47 1.87 -0.21
C SER A 43 13.25 1.93 -1.11
N LEU A 44 12.83 0.78 -1.62
CA LEU A 44 11.66 0.61 -2.47
C LEU A 44 10.92 -0.65 -2.07
N ALA A 45 9.61 -0.55 -1.90
CA ALA A 45 8.73 -1.71 -1.87
C ALA A 45 7.60 -1.55 -2.90
N ILE A 46 7.23 -2.68 -3.53
CA ILE A 46 6.16 -2.74 -4.53
C ILE A 46 5.17 -3.84 -4.21
N HIS A 47 3.92 -3.70 -4.64
CA HIS A 47 2.97 -4.81 -4.68
C HIS A 47 2.17 -4.85 -5.98
N GLY A 48 1.84 -6.07 -6.40
CA GLY A 48 0.95 -6.39 -7.52
C GLY A 48 -0.40 -6.91 -7.05
N GLY A 49 -0.72 -6.75 -5.74
CA GLY A 49 -1.98 -7.16 -5.15
C GLY A 49 -1.88 -8.28 -4.13
N ALA A 50 -2.84 -8.30 -3.19
CA ALA A 50 -3.06 -9.37 -2.25
C ALA A 50 -4.38 -10.08 -2.53
N GLY A 51 -4.44 -11.39 -2.28
CA GLY A 51 -5.64 -12.20 -2.53
C GLY A 51 -5.36 -13.68 -2.59
N SER A 52 -6.14 -14.39 -3.42
CA SER A 52 -5.99 -15.83 -3.63
C SER A 52 -5.16 -16.10 -4.88
N ALA A 53 -4.03 -16.77 -4.72
CA ALA A 53 -3.22 -17.30 -5.83
C ALA A 53 -2.94 -18.79 -5.60
N ARG A 54 -3.16 -19.60 -6.63
CA ARG A 54 -2.86 -21.04 -6.59
C ARG A 54 -1.37 -21.28 -6.80
N ARG A 55 -0.76 -22.15 -6.01
CA ARG A 55 0.67 -22.50 -6.12
C ARG A 55 1.00 -23.35 -7.35
N ASP A 56 0.02 -24.03 -7.90
CA ASP A 56 0.13 -24.96 -9.05
C ASP A 56 -0.17 -24.32 -10.41
N THR A 57 -0.15 -22.98 -10.50
CA THR A 57 -0.36 -22.28 -11.78
C THR A 57 0.93 -22.21 -12.58
N THR A 58 0.83 -22.45 -13.90
CA THR A 58 1.95 -22.34 -14.86
C THR A 58 2.47 -20.91 -14.99
N ASP A 59 1.73 -19.92 -14.52
CA ASP A 59 1.99 -18.49 -14.76
C ASP A 59 2.77 -17.82 -13.63
N ALA A 60 3.11 -18.54 -12.55
CA ALA A 60 3.79 -17.95 -11.40
C ALA A 60 5.14 -17.30 -11.78
N GLU A 61 5.91 -17.93 -12.68
CA GLU A 61 7.20 -17.40 -13.12
C GLU A 61 7.06 -16.08 -13.89
N ASP A 62 6.01 -15.93 -14.70
CA ASP A 62 5.73 -14.70 -15.42
C ASP A 62 5.43 -13.53 -14.46
N TYR A 63 4.76 -13.81 -13.34
CA TYR A 63 4.56 -12.81 -12.28
C TYR A 63 5.84 -12.48 -11.52
N TYR A 64 6.66 -13.49 -11.20
CA TYR A 64 7.97 -13.23 -10.60
C TYR A 64 8.84 -12.36 -11.50
N GLN A 65 8.83 -12.64 -12.81
CA GLN A 65 9.60 -11.84 -13.77
C GLN A 65 9.04 -10.40 -13.85
N ALA A 66 7.72 -10.22 -13.91
CA ALA A 66 7.11 -8.89 -13.90
C ALA A 66 7.49 -8.06 -12.66
N LEU A 67 7.44 -8.70 -11.48
CA LEU A 67 7.84 -8.04 -10.24
C LEU A 67 9.32 -7.65 -10.25
N ARG A 68 10.20 -8.53 -10.76
CA ARG A 68 11.64 -8.21 -10.91
C ARG A 68 11.88 -7.05 -11.86
N ASP A 69 11.22 -7.05 -13.02
CA ASP A 69 11.39 -6.00 -14.02
C ASP A 69 11.00 -4.62 -13.45
N VAL A 70 9.86 -4.55 -12.77
CA VAL A 70 9.36 -3.31 -12.18
C VAL A 70 10.19 -2.88 -10.95
N LEU A 71 10.62 -3.84 -10.12
CA LEU A 71 11.50 -3.57 -8.99
C LEU A 71 12.88 -3.08 -9.47
N SER A 72 13.43 -3.65 -10.57
CA SER A 72 14.66 -3.18 -11.20
C SER A 72 14.51 -1.76 -11.71
N LEU A 73 13.42 -1.46 -12.44
CA LEU A 73 13.12 -0.10 -12.93
C LEU A 73 13.19 0.94 -11.81
N GLY A 74 12.50 0.70 -10.70
CA GLY A 74 12.45 1.65 -9.58
C GLY A 74 13.79 1.74 -8.83
N SER A 75 14.45 0.60 -8.58
CA SER A 75 15.73 0.57 -7.85
C SER A 75 16.87 1.23 -8.66
N GLU A 76 16.90 1.10 -9.97
CA GLU A 76 17.85 1.77 -10.83
C GLU A 76 17.68 3.30 -10.83
N GLN A 77 16.43 3.78 -10.84
CA GLN A 77 16.12 5.19 -10.75
C GLN A 77 16.52 5.78 -9.38
N LEU A 78 16.20 5.09 -8.26
CA LEU A 78 16.63 5.52 -6.93
C LEU A 78 18.15 5.54 -6.78
N ALA A 79 18.83 4.53 -7.28
CA ALA A 79 20.29 4.46 -7.29
C ALA A 79 20.92 5.58 -8.14
N ALA A 80 20.27 5.99 -9.23
CA ALA A 80 20.66 7.15 -10.04
C ALA A 80 20.36 8.50 -9.36
N GLY A 81 19.59 8.53 -8.26
CA GLY A 81 19.26 9.72 -7.47
C GLY A 81 17.97 10.40 -7.87
N GLU A 82 17.09 9.72 -8.57
CA GLU A 82 15.75 10.22 -8.82
C GLU A 82 14.95 10.32 -7.51
N ALA A 83 14.05 11.30 -7.47
CA ALA A 83 13.19 11.53 -6.29
C ALA A 83 12.15 10.40 -6.11
N SER A 84 11.90 10.02 -4.87
CA SER A 84 10.96 8.97 -4.49
C SER A 84 9.58 9.14 -5.14
N LEU A 85 9.05 10.36 -5.16
CA LEU A 85 7.76 10.70 -5.74
C LEU A 85 7.69 10.40 -7.25
N ARG A 86 8.77 10.64 -8.00
CA ARG A 86 8.85 10.27 -9.41
C ARG A 86 8.95 8.77 -9.59
N VAL A 87 9.75 8.11 -8.76
CA VAL A 87 9.96 6.67 -8.85
C VAL A 87 8.67 5.89 -8.58
N VAL A 88 7.91 6.23 -7.53
CA VAL A 88 6.63 5.54 -7.27
C VAL A 88 5.61 5.77 -8.39
N GLU A 89 5.60 6.96 -9.02
CA GLU A 89 4.76 7.21 -10.20
C GLU A 89 5.14 6.32 -11.38
N GLU A 90 6.43 6.25 -11.75
CA GLU A 90 6.91 5.45 -12.88
C GLU A 90 6.69 3.95 -12.66
N VAL A 91 6.96 3.46 -11.44
CA VAL A 91 6.74 2.07 -11.04
C VAL A 91 5.26 1.70 -11.12
N VAL A 92 4.37 2.52 -10.56
CA VAL A 92 2.92 2.25 -10.63
C VAL A 92 2.41 2.37 -12.05
N ALA A 93 2.89 3.33 -12.85
CA ALA A 93 2.52 3.44 -14.27
C ALA A 93 2.97 2.22 -15.10
N ALA A 94 4.13 1.62 -14.78
CA ALA A 94 4.58 0.37 -15.39
C ALA A 94 3.68 -0.81 -15.01
N LEU A 95 3.26 -0.89 -13.75
CA LEU A 95 2.29 -1.90 -13.29
C LEU A 95 0.89 -1.70 -13.90
N GLU A 96 0.46 -0.45 -14.13
CA GLU A 96 -0.80 -0.13 -14.83
C GLU A 96 -0.77 -0.53 -16.32
N ASP A 97 0.40 -0.53 -16.94
CA ASP A 97 0.56 -0.94 -18.35
C ASP A 97 0.67 -2.48 -18.52
N ASP A 98 0.94 -3.22 -17.44
CA ASP A 98 1.06 -4.67 -17.44
C ASP A 98 -0.31 -5.35 -17.31
N PRO A 99 -0.76 -6.13 -18.33
CA PRO A 99 -2.09 -6.74 -18.34
C PRO A 99 -2.32 -7.82 -17.27
N ARG A 100 -1.28 -8.24 -16.55
CA ARG A 100 -1.35 -9.24 -15.49
C ARG A 100 -1.93 -8.72 -14.20
N PHE A 101 -1.86 -7.40 -13.95
CA PHE A 101 -2.29 -6.78 -12.70
C PHE A 101 -3.65 -6.08 -12.83
N ASN A 102 -4.37 -5.98 -11.73
CA ASN A 102 -5.67 -5.30 -11.66
C ASN A 102 -5.51 -3.78 -11.46
N ALA A 103 -4.90 -3.13 -12.42
CA ALA A 103 -4.78 -1.68 -12.51
C ALA A 103 -4.59 -1.29 -13.98
N GLY A 104 -5.05 -0.12 -14.41
CA GLY A 104 -4.91 0.27 -15.82
C GLY A 104 -5.33 -0.84 -16.78
N ARG A 105 -4.38 -1.31 -17.61
CA ARG A 105 -4.58 -2.44 -18.52
C ARG A 105 -4.61 -3.74 -17.72
N GLY A 106 -5.72 -4.46 -17.75
CA GLY A 106 -5.92 -5.68 -16.93
C GLY A 106 -6.84 -5.42 -15.72
N SER A 107 -7.36 -4.20 -15.60
CA SER A 107 -8.37 -3.89 -14.58
C SER A 107 -9.63 -4.73 -14.74
N VAL A 108 -10.26 -4.99 -13.61
CA VAL A 108 -11.52 -5.74 -13.54
C VAL A 108 -12.71 -4.96 -14.11
N PHE A 109 -13.80 -5.65 -14.36
CA PHE A 109 -15.04 -5.09 -14.90
C PHE A 109 -16.01 -4.64 -13.79
N THR A 110 -16.75 -3.58 -14.07
CA THR A 110 -17.97 -3.22 -13.35
C THR A 110 -19.12 -4.19 -13.64
N SER A 111 -20.20 -4.10 -12.91
CA SER A 111 -21.42 -4.92 -13.09
C SER A 111 -22.06 -4.79 -14.48
N ILE A 112 -21.83 -3.69 -15.19
CA ILE A 112 -22.34 -3.45 -16.55
C ILE A 112 -21.31 -3.72 -17.65
N GLY A 113 -20.11 -4.24 -17.30
CA GLY A 113 -19.10 -4.61 -18.30
C GLY A 113 -18.25 -3.44 -18.80
N THR A 114 -18.07 -2.42 -18.00
CA THR A 114 -17.13 -1.30 -18.23
C THR A 114 -15.98 -1.37 -17.24
N HIS A 115 -14.94 -0.53 -17.42
CA HIS A 115 -13.86 -0.34 -16.48
C HIS A 115 -13.97 1.03 -15.81
N GLU A 116 -13.78 1.07 -14.50
CA GLU A 116 -13.62 2.28 -13.69
C GLU A 116 -12.36 2.13 -12.85
N LEU A 117 -11.45 3.10 -12.93
CA LEU A 117 -10.10 3.05 -12.36
C LEU A 117 -9.95 4.09 -11.26
N ASP A 118 -9.20 3.74 -10.22
CA ASP A 118 -8.89 4.61 -9.10
C ASP A 118 -7.36 4.65 -8.91
N ALA A 119 -6.80 5.81 -8.53
CA ALA A 119 -5.39 5.94 -8.18
C ALA A 119 -5.16 7.08 -7.19
N ALA A 120 -4.08 6.99 -6.43
CA ALA A 120 -3.58 8.07 -5.59
C ALA A 120 -2.05 8.10 -5.57
N ILE A 121 -1.51 9.29 -5.29
CA ILE A 121 -0.10 9.54 -5.05
C ILE A 121 0.08 10.57 -3.94
N MET A 122 1.13 10.42 -3.11
CA MET A 122 1.39 11.33 -2.00
C MET A 122 2.88 11.56 -1.80
N ASP A 123 3.27 12.83 -1.61
CA ASP A 123 4.61 13.29 -1.22
C ASP A 123 4.67 13.39 0.31
N GLY A 124 5.49 12.56 0.94
CA GLY A 124 5.65 12.54 2.40
C GLY A 124 6.34 13.77 2.98
N ARG A 125 7.08 14.51 2.16
CA ARG A 125 7.79 15.72 2.57
C ARG A 125 6.86 16.89 2.84
N THR A 126 5.85 17.05 2.00
CA THR A 126 4.94 18.21 2.01
C THR A 126 3.52 17.84 2.42
N LEU A 127 3.22 16.54 2.48
CA LEU A 127 1.89 15.97 2.59
C LEU A 127 0.98 16.31 1.40
N ALA A 128 1.56 16.85 0.32
CA ALA A 128 0.81 17.05 -0.92
C ALA A 128 0.38 15.71 -1.49
N CYS A 129 -0.87 15.62 -1.91
CA CYS A 129 -1.44 14.39 -2.44
C CYS A 129 -2.44 14.68 -3.55
N GLY A 130 -2.59 13.71 -4.44
CA GLY A 130 -3.58 13.75 -5.50
C GLY A 130 -4.19 12.39 -5.71
N ALA A 131 -5.48 12.37 -6.04
CA ALA A 131 -6.22 11.15 -6.25
C ALA A 131 -7.26 11.30 -7.36
N VAL A 132 -7.58 10.19 -8.00
CA VAL A 132 -8.68 10.08 -8.96
C VAL A 132 -9.50 8.83 -8.70
N ALA A 133 -10.82 8.93 -8.85
CA ALA A 133 -11.75 7.85 -8.64
C ALA A 133 -12.74 7.69 -9.80
N GLY A 134 -12.99 6.45 -10.23
CA GLY A 134 -13.99 6.12 -11.25
C GLY A 134 -13.68 6.69 -12.63
N VAL A 135 -12.40 6.90 -12.99
CA VAL A 135 -12.00 7.34 -14.33
C VAL A 135 -12.11 6.20 -15.32
N LYS A 136 -12.51 6.52 -16.58
CA LYS A 136 -12.87 5.50 -17.58
C LYS A 136 -11.93 5.44 -18.78
N ASN A 137 -11.23 6.53 -19.07
CA ASN A 137 -10.50 6.69 -20.31
C ASN A 137 -9.03 7.09 -20.12
N VAL A 138 -8.53 7.08 -18.90
CA VAL A 138 -7.15 7.48 -18.57
C VAL A 138 -6.26 6.23 -18.60
N ARG A 139 -5.20 6.25 -19.43
CA ARG A 139 -4.31 5.10 -19.58
C ARG A 139 -3.60 4.75 -18.27
N ASN A 140 -3.00 5.76 -17.63
CA ASN A 140 -2.29 5.65 -16.37
C ASN A 140 -2.92 6.60 -15.34
N PRO A 141 -3.90 6.09 -14.56
CA PRO A 141 -4.58 6.91 -13.53
C PRO A 141 -3.64 7.55 -12.52
N VAL A 142 -2.50 6.91 -12.18
CA VAL A 142 -1.49 7.47 -11.26
C VAL A 142 -0.92 8.79 -11.78
N ARG A 143 -0.70 8.94 -13.10
CA ARG A 143 -0.23 10.19 -13.70
C ARG A 143 -1.27 11.29 -13.60
N LEU A 144 -2.55 10.95 -13.75
CA LEU A 144 -3.62 11.91 -13.54
C LEU A 144 -3.74 12.32 -12.07
N ALA A 145 -3.59 11.37 -11.14
CA ALA A 145 -3.52 11.67 -9.70
C ALA A 145 -2.36 12.64 -9.40
N ARG A 146 -1.20 12.46 -10.04
CA ARG A 146 -0.08 13.40 -9.95
C ARG A 146 -0.45 14.79 -10.45
N SER A 147 -1.09 14.91 -11.61
CA SER A 147 -1.55 16.20 -12.13
C SER A 147 -2.61 16.85 -11.22
N VAL A 148 -3.50 16.09 -10.58
CA VAL A 148 -4.42 16.65 -9.58
C VAL A 148 -3.65 17.30 -8.44
N MET A 149 -2.60 16.64 -7.94
CA MET A 149 -1.76 17.16 -6.85
C MET A 149 -1.01 18.43 -7.24
N GLU A 150 -0.45 18.50 -8.45
CA GLU A 150 0.47 19.56 -8.86
C GLU A 150 -0.22 20.75 -9.52
N ASP A 151 -1.30 20.49 -10.28
CA ASP A 151 -1.90 21.48 -11.17
C ASP A 151 -3.24 22.04 -10.64
N THR A 152 -3.72 21.55 -9.48
CA THR A 152 -5.01 21.99 -8.92
C THR A 152 -4.92 22.24 -7.41
N PRO A 153 -5.85 23.02 -6.83
CA PRO A 153 -5.99 23.13 -5.38
C PRO A 153 -6.73 21.94 -4.75
N HIS A 154 -7.13 20.95 -5.55
CA HIS A 154 -7.92 19.82 -5.12
C HIS A 154 -7.03 18.63 -4.78
N VAL A 155 -7.52 17.75 -3.89
CA VAL A 155 -6.88 16.49 -3.56
C VAL A 155 -7.47 15.33 -4.37
N LEU A 156 -8.76 15.35 -4.64
CA LEU A 156 -9.47 14.23 -5.28
C LEU A 156 -10.44 14.74 -6.35
N LEU A 157 -10.31 14.21 -7.55
CA LEU A 157 -11.28 14.37 -8.63
C LEU A 157 -11.91 13.00 -8.96
N SER A 158 -13.19 12.99 -9.41
CA SER A 158 -13.87 11.74 -9.71
C SER A 158 -14.69 11.76 -10.99
N GLY A 159 -14.91 10.55 -11.54
CA GLY A 159 -15.81 10.29 -12.67
C GLY A 159 -15.54 11.17 -13.90
N GLN A 160 -16.60 11.68 -14.52
CA GLN A 160 -16.51 12.49 -15.74
C GLN A 160 -15.70 13.78 -15.54
N GLY A 161 -15.72 14.36 -14.34
CA GLY A 161 -14.92 15.55 -14.01
C GLY A 161 -13.42 15.27 -14.11
N ALA A 162 -12.97 14.14 -13.56
CA ALA A 162 -11.59 13.69 -13.66
C ALA A 162 -11.19 13.32 -15.09
N ASP A 163 -12.06 12.62 -15.84
CA ASP A 163 -11.81 12.31 -17.26
C ASP A 163 -11.70 13.60 -18.12
N ASN A 164 -12.48 14.63 -17.83
CA ASN A 164 -12.38 15.93 -18.51
C ASN A 164 -11.09 16.67 -18.14
N PHE A 165 -10.69 16.62 -16.86
CA PHE A 165 -9.43 17.21 -16.40
C PHE A 165 -8.22 16.54 -17.09
N ALA A 166 -8.25 15.21 -17.31
CA ALA A 166 -7.20 14.48 -18.02
C ALA A 166 -6.92 15.04 -19.43
N VAL A 167 -7.95 15.56 -20.12
CA VAL A 167 -7.77 16.23 -21.43
C VAL A 167 -6.94 17.51 -21.27
N ASN A 168 -7.27 18.32 -20.28
CA ASN A 168 -6.61 19.60 -20.03
C ASN A 168 -5.18 19.42 -19.52
N ALA A 169 -4.95 18.39 -18.67
CA ALA A 169 -3.63 18.03 -18.15
C ALA A 169 -2.73 17.32 -19.17
N GLY A 170 -3.24 17.02 -20.38
CA GLY A 170 -2.47 16.32 -21.41
C GLY A 170 -2.14 14.86 -21.08
N VAL A 171 -2.83 14.25 -20.11
CA VAL A 171 -2.62 12.86 -19.73
C VAL A 171 -3.14 11.92 -20.81
N ARG A 172 -2.35 10.88 -21.13
CA ARG A 172 -2.69 9.93 -22.21
C ARG A 172 -4.00 9.20 -21.90
N ARG A 173 -4.89 9.19 -22.88
CA ARG A 173 -6.19 8.53 -22.80
C ARG A 173 -6.28 7.34 -23.74
N ASN A 174 -7.14 6.37 -23.38
CA ASN A 174 -7.45 5.21 -24.21
C ASN A 174 -8.95 4.92 -24.19
N VAL A 175 -9.39 4.09 -25.15
CA VAL A 175 -10.76 3.57 -25.18
C VAL A 175 -10.91 2.43 -24.17
N GLN A 176 -12.15 2.15 -23.73
CA GLN A 176 -12.44 1.09 -22.76
C GLN A 176 -11.86 -0.29 -23.13
N ALA A 177 -11.84 -0.65 -24.42
CA ALA A 177 -11.28 -1.90 -24.89
C ALA A 177 -9.76 -2.06 -24.61
N TYR A 178 -9.03 -0.98 -24.38
CA TYR A 178 -7.61 -1.05 -24.02
C TYR A 178 -7.38 -1.73 -22.66
N PHE A 179 -8.30 -1.54 -21.73
CA PHE A 179 -8.21 -2.06 -20.36
C PHE A 179 -8.63 -3.54 -20.29
N THR A 180 -9.36 -4.03 -21.31
CA THR A 180 -9.86 -5.39 -21.38
C THR A 180 -8.73 -6.38 -21.69
N THR A 181 -8.65 -7.43 -20.87
CA THR A 181 -7.84 -8.63 -21.15
C THR A 181 -8.74 -9.85 -21.21
N GLU A 182 -8.35 -10.88 -21.98
CA GLU A 182 -9.18 -12.09 -22.12
C GLU A 182 -9.43 -12.79 -20.77
N PRO A 183 -8.43 -12.97 -19.87
CA PRO A 183 -8.69 -13.58 -18.56
C PRO A 183 -9.73 -12.82 -17.73
N GLN A 184 -9.70 -11.48 -17.72
CA GLN A 184 -10.68 -10.67 -17.00
C GLN A 184 -12.06 -10.71 -17.63
N LEU A 185 -12.13 -10.77 -18.97
CA LEU A 185 -13.39 -10.88 -19.70
C LEU A 185 -14.06 -12.24 -19.48
N GLU A 186 -13.30 -13.33 -19.50
CA GLU A 186 -13.79 -14.68 -19.18
C GLU A 186 -14.35 -14.72 -17.76
N ARG A 187 -13.60 -14.20 -16.80
CA ARG A 187 -14.04 -14.12 -15.40
C ARG A 187 -15.33 -13.30 -15.23
N TYR A 188 -15.41 -12.16 -15.91
CA TYR A 188 -16.63 -11.35 -15.89
C TYR A 188 -17.84 -12.13 -16.46
N ARG A 189 -17.65 -12.85 -17.58
CA ARG A 189 -18.71 -13.68 -18.19
C ARG A 189 -19.18 -14.79 -17.26
N GLU A 190 -18.27 -15.48 -16.59
CA GLU A 190 -18.58 -16.51 -15.60
C GLU A 190 -19.44 -15.97 -14.46
N ILE A 191 -19.00 -14.89 -13.80
CA ILE A 191 -19.74 -14.27 -12.68
C ILE A 191 -21.11 -13.81 -13.15
N ARG A 192 -21.18 -13.19 -14.33
CA ARG A 192 -22.45 -12.74 -14.91
C ARG A 192 -23.40 -13.90 -15.17
N SER A 193 -22.92 -15.04 -15.67
CA SER A 193 -23.73 -16.22 -15.92
C SER A 193 -24.25 -16.86 -14.62
N GLN A 194 -23.40 -16.96 -13.60
CA GLN A 194 -23.78 -17.49 -12.29
C GLN A 194 -24.89 -16.65 -11.62
N ARG A 195 -24.79 -15.33 -11.71
CA ARG A 195 -25.81 -14.41 -11.15
C ARG A 195 -27.14 -14.46 -11.92
N ARG A 196 -27.11 -14.69 -13.23
CA ARG A 196 -28.33 -14.87 -14.05
C ARG A 196 -28.99 -16.22 -13.82
N GLY A 197 -28.23 -17.29 -13.62
CA GLY A 197 -28.74 -18.64 -13.36
C GLY A 197 -29.35 -18.82 -11.96
N GLY A 198 -29.03 -17.93 -11.01
CA GLY A 198 -29.59 -17.93 -9.65
C GLY A 198 -30.88 -17.11 -9.50
N SER A 199 -31.27 -16.30 -10.45
CA SER A 199 -32.53 -15.55 -10.48
C SER A 199 -33.48 -16.18 -11.49
N SER A 200 -34.38 -17.03 -11.01
CA SER A 200 -35.60 -17.36 -11.74
C SER A 200 -36.50 -16.11 -11.78
N GLU A 201 -36.79 -15.66 -13.01
CA GLU A 201 -37.70 -14.58 -13.38
C GLU A 201 -37.06 -13.20 -13.66
N GLY A 202 -37.10 -12.83 -14.93
CA GLY A 202 -36.91 -11.48 -15.43
C GLY A 202 -35.92 -11.33 -16.58
N ASP A 203 -36.32 -11.72 -17.83
CA ASP A 203 -35.62 -11.36 -19.07
C ASP A 203 -35.69 -9.85 -19.34
N GLY A 204 -34.99 -9.03 -18.56
CA GLY A 204 -34.76 -7.63 -18.85
C GLY A 204 -33.29 -7.40 -19.18
N ALA A 205 -32.98 -6.79 -20.33
CA ALA A 205 -31.67 -6.23 -20.57
C ALA A 205 -31.32 -5.29 -19.40
N PRO A 206 -30.07 -5.26 -18.90
CA PRO A 206 -29.69 -4.34 -17.83
C PRO A 206 -30.02 -2.92 -18.25
N SER A 207 -30.82 -2.23 -17.41
CA SER A 207 -31.08 -0.81 -17.57
C SER A 207 -29.77 -0.04 -17.64
N PRO A 208 -29.62 0.96 -18.51
CA PRO A 208 -28.46 1.85 -18.52
C PRO A 208 -28.21 2.54 -17.17
N ASP A 209 -29.24 2.63 -16.34
CA ASP A 209 -29.23 3.28 -15.03
C ASP A 209 -28.90 2.31 -13.88
N GLY A 210 -28.56 1.04 -14.17
CA GLY A 210 -28.18 0.01 -13.20
C GLY A 210 -29.34 -0.31 -12.22
N ASP A 211 -29.73 -1.58 -12.14
CA ASP A 211 -30.69 -2.01 -11.13
C ASP A 211 -29.98 -2.01 -9.74
N TYR A 212 -30.19 -0.93 -9.00
CA TYR A 212 -29.68 -0.76 -7.63
C TYR A 212 -30.42 -1.59 -6.58
N THR A 213 -31.47 -2.32 -6.98
CA THR A 213 -32.33 -3.07 -6.05
C THR A 213 -31.88 -4.51 -5.80
N GLY A 214 -30.88 -4.99 -6.54
CA GLY A 214 -30.32 -6.32 -6.38
C GLY A 214 -29.52 -6.42 -5.08
N ASN A 215 -29.97 -7.24 -4.16
CA ASN A 215 -29.24 -7.68 -2.96
C ASN A 215 -28.05 -8.57 -3.39
N ALA A 216 -27.11 -8.00 -4.13
CA ALA A 216 -25.91 -8.66 -4.60
C ALA A 216 -24.94 -8.73 -3.41
N GLY A 217 -25.07 -9.76 -2.61
CA GLY A 217 -24.05 -10.13 -1.64
C GLY A 217 -22.64 -10.13 -2.28
N PRO A 218 -21.59 -10.11 -1.48
CA PRO A 218 -20.22 -10.17 -1.98
C PRO A 218 -20.09 -11.34 -2.94
N VAL A 219 -19.36 -11.13 -4.06
CA VAL A 219 -19.01 -12.24 -4.95
C VAL A 219 -18.23 -13.25 -4.09
N PRO A 220 -18.70 -14.49 -3.91
CA PRO A 220 -17.95 -15.47 -3.14
C PRO A 220 -16.54 -15.59 -3.74
N ASP A 221 -15.54 -15.63 -2.90
CA ASP A 221 -14.17 -15.98 -3.29
C ASP A 221 -14.19 -17.45 -3.75
N GLN A 222 -14.44 -17.66 -5.03
CA GLN A 222 -14.44 -18.98 -5.64
C GLN A 222 -13.02 -19.27 -6.11
N GLY A 223 -12.09 -19.57 -5.20
CA GLY A 223 -10.77 -20.22 -5.34
C GLY A 223 -10.20 -20.54 -6.73
N GLY A 224 -10.52 -19.75 -7.74
CA GLY A 224 -10.05 -19.88 -9.11
C GLY A 224 -9.17 -18.71 -9.49
N ALA A 225 -8.14 -18.95 -10.25
CA ALA A 225 -7.12 -18.08 -10.81
C ALA A 225 -7.06 -16.66 -10.23
N SER A 226 -6.04 -16.43 -9.43
CA SER A 226 -5.50 -15.15 -8.91
C SER A 226 -6.45 -13.94 -8.94
N HIS A 227 -7.16 -13.71 -7.84
CA HIS A 227 -7.75 -12.40 -7.59
C HIS A 227 -6.60 -11.44 -7.24
N LEU A 228 -5.91 -10.97 -8.28
CA LEU A 228 -4.92 -9.93 -8.11
C LEU A 228 -5.64 -8.64 -7.78
N GLY A 229 -5.26 -8.08 -6.65
CA GLY A 229 -5.76 -6.81 -6.18
C GLY A 229 -5.03 -5.63 -6.83
N THR A 230 -5.10 -4.56 -6.17
CA THR A 230 -4.47 -3.25 -6.36
C THR A 230 -2.95 -3.35 -6.58
N VAL A 231 -2.37 -2.45 -7.35
CA VAL A 231 -0.91 -2.28 -7.45
C VAL A 231 -0.44 -1.07 -6.66
N GLY A 232 0.80 -1.09 -6.19
CA GLY A 232 1.35 0.05 -5.48
C GLY A 232 2.87 0.03 -5.36
N ALA A 233 3.41 1.20 -5.01
CA ALA A 233 4.82 1.41 -4.73
C ALA A 233 4.99 2.43 -3.60
N VAL A 234 5.96 2.19 -2.74
CA VAL A 234 6.40 3.11 -1.70
C VAL A 234 7.93 3.20 -1.72
N ALA A 235 8.47 4.40 -1.61
CA ALA A 235 9.90 4.61 -1.72
C ALA A 235 10.42 5.66 -0.74
N MET A 236 11.68 5.50 -0.34
CA MET A 236 12.53 6.53 0.25
C MET A 236 13.67 6.82 -0.71
N ASP A 237 13.91 8.09 -1.06
CA ASP A 237 15.07 8.50 -1.84
C ASP A 237 16.29 8.81 -0.95
N ARG A 238 17.45 9.06 -1.59
CA ARG A 238 18.72 9.36 -0.88
C ARG A 238 18.68 10.61 -0.02
N TYR A 239 17.65 11.45 -0.15
CA TYR A 239 17.45 12.65 0.65
C TYR A 239 16.52 12.39 1.83
N GLY A 240 16.07 11.13 2.03
CA GLY A 240 15.12 10.73 3.06
C GLY A 240 13.67 11.12 2.77
N ASN A 241 13.36 11.53 1.53
CA ASN A 241 11.96 11.82 1.18
C ASN A 241 11.20 10.54 0.89
N LEU A 242 10.05 10.43 1.51
CA LEU A 242 9.12 9.32 1.35
C LEU A 242 8.01 9.65 0.34
N ALA A 243 7.60 8.66 -0.44
CA ALA A 243 6.46 8.79 -1.34
C ALA A 243 5.71 7.47 -1.45
N ALA A 244 4.38 7.55 -1.68
CA ALA A 244 3.50 6.42 -1.91
C ALA A 244 2.64 6.66 -3.14
N ALA A 245 2.40 5.59 -3.91
CA ALA A 245 1.42 5.59 -5.00
C ALA A 245 0.70 4.24 -5.05
N THR A 246 -0.60 4.29 -5.34
CA THR A 246 -1.47 3.10 -5.42
C THR A 246 -2.45 3.26 -6.57
N SER A 247 -2.76 2.16 -7.31
CA SER A 247 -3.71 2.17 -8.43
C SER A 247 -4.49 0.86 -8.53
N THR A 248 -5.74 0.93 -8.98
CA THR A 248 -6.62 -0.25 -9.03
C THR A 248 -7.77 -0.13 -10.02
N GLY A 249 -8.24 -1.28 -10.52
CA GLY A 249 -9.58 -1.43 -11.12
C GLY A 249 -10.69 -1.70 -10.09
N GLY A 250 -10.35 -1.85 -8.81
CA GLY A 250 -11.30 -2.20 -7.74
C GLY A 250 -11.60 -3.70 -7.68
N THR A 251 -12.83 -4.06 -7.31
CA THR A 251 -13.29 -5.45 -7.21
C THR A 251 -14.08 -5.86 -8.45
N MET A 252 -13.90 -7.11 -8.90
CA MET A 252 -14.62 -7.66 -10.05
C MET A 252 -16.14 -7.58 -9.84
N TYR A 253 -16.84 -7.14 -10.88
CA TYR A 253 -18.28 -6.96 -10.85
C TYR A 253 -18.77 -5.88 -9.88
N LYS A 254 -17.91 -4.91 -9.53
CA LYS A 254 -18.28 -3.76 -8.67
C LYS A 254 -19.43 -2.97 -9.28
N GLN A 255 -20.27 -2.37 -8.45
CA GLN A 255 -21.27 -1.40 -8.91
C GLN A 255 -20.58 -0.18 -9.52
N ILE A 256 -21.25 0.45 -10.49
CA ILE A 256 -20.80 1.74 -11.04
C ILE A 256 -20.68 2.74 -9.90
N GLY A 257 -19.59 3.50 -9.90
CA GLY A 257 -19.33 4.50 -8.86
C GLY A 257 -18.85 3.94 -7.53
N ARG A 258 -18.63 2.60 -7.40
CA ARG A 258 -17.96 2.06 -6.22
C ARG A 258 -16.52 2.51 -6.19
N VAL A 259 -16.13 3.15 -5.13
CA VAL A 259 -14.77 3.58 -4.81
C VAL A 259 -14.23 2.75 -3.65
N GLY A 260 -13.02 2.21 -3.80
CA GLY A 260 -12.29 1.50 -2.76
C GLY A 260 -11.40 2.43 -1.94
N ASP A 261 -10.46 1.82 -1.23
CA ASP A 261 -9.50 2.50 -0.35
C ASP A 261 -8.44 3.32 -1.10
N VAL A 262 -8.06 2.90 -2.31
CA VAL A 262 -6.94 3.45 -3.07
C VAL A 262 -6.96 4.97 -3.20
N PRO A 263 -8.04 5.63 -3.66
CA PRO A 263 -8.06 7.08 -3.83
C PRO A 263 -8.39 7.83 -2.54
N VAL A 264 -8.63 7.12 -1.44
CA VAL A 264 -8.90 7.70 -0.12
C VAL A 264 -7.60 7.80 0.65
N ILE A 265 -7.01 9.01 0.64
CA ILE A 265 -5.76 9.27 1.36
C ILE A 265 -5.93 8.92 2.85
N GLY A 266 -4.98 8.14 3.37
CA GLY A 266 -5.03 7.57 4.72
C GLY A 266 -5.70 6.19 4.80
N ALA A 267 -6.49 5.78 3.80
CA ALA A 267 -7.05 4.43 3.77
C ALA A 267 -6.18 3.46 2.96
N GLY A 268 -5.96 3.71 1.68
CA GLY A 268 -5.18 2.86 0.78
C GLY A 268 -3.79 3.39 0.44
N THR A 269 -3.56 4.69 0.61
CA THR A 269 -2.32 5.40 0.25
C THR A 269 -2.01 6.46 1.31
N TYR A 270 -0.79 6.46 1.84
CA TYR A 270 -0.33 7.52 2.74
C TYR A 270 1.19 7.66 2.70
N ALA A 271 1.71 8.88 2.85
CA ALA A 271 3.13 9.13 3.01
C ALA A 271 3.38 10.34 3.92
N ASN A 272 4.32 10.18 4.87
CA ASN A 272 4.78 11.23 5.76
C ASN A 272 6.25 10.98 6.12
N ASN A 273 7.14 11.95 5.85
CA ASN A 273 8.58 11.84 6.12
C ASN A 273 8.90 11.62 7.61
N GLU A 274 8.00 11.99 8.51
CA GLU A 274 8.20 11.76 9.95
C GLU A 274 7.91 10.31 10.37
N THR A 275 7.24 9.53 9.53
CA THR A 275 6.81 8.16 9.85
C THR A 275 7.15 7.16 8.76
N ALA A 276 6.28 7.01 7.75
CA ALA A 276 6.43 6.03 6.68
C ALA A 276 5.67 6.43 5.41
N ALA A 277 6.01 5.78 4.29
CA ALA A 277 5.18 5.67 3.10
C ALA A 277 4.48 4.31 3.08
N ILE A 278 3.16 4.28 2.83
CA ILE A 278 2.30 3.11 2.94
C ILE A 278 1.42 2.97 1.70
N SER A 279 1.33 1.75 1.14
CA SER A 279 0.37 1.38 0.10
C SER A 279 -0.31 0.06 0.46
N CYS A 280 -1.63 0.03 0.28
CA CYS A 280 -2.48 -1.06 0.72
C CYS A 280 -3.13 -1.79 -0.45
N THR A 281 -3.51 -3.05 -0.22
CA THR A 281 -4.21 -3.89 -1.19
C THR A 281 -5.11 -4.89 -0.48
N GLY A 282 -6.39 -5.00 -0.90
CA GLY A 282 -7.32 -5.96 -0.27
C GLY A 282 -8.77 -5.54 -0.39
N ARG A 283 -9.54 -5.78 0.67
CA ARG A 283 -10.97 -5.41 0.77
C ARG A 283 -11.08 -3.92 1.10
N GLY A 284 -11.22 -3.09 0.09
CA GLY A 284 -11.21 -1.63 0.20
C GLY A 284 -12.15 -1.08 1.27
N GLU A 285 -13.33 -1.69 1.47
CA GLU A 285 -14.30 -1.30 2.47
C GLU A 285 -13.75 -1.42 3.91
N GLU A 286 -12.95 -2.46 4.21
CA GLU A 286 -12.34 -2.63 5.52
C GLU A 286 -11.18 -1.65 5.70
N PHE A 287 -10.37 -1.43 4.66
CA PHE A 287 -9.29 -0.46 4.69
C PHE A 287 -9.79 0.97 4.88
N ILE A 288 -10.94 1.34 4.28
CA ILE A 288 -11.60 2.63 4.52
C ILE A 288 -12.09 2.75 5.95
N ARG A 289 -12.84 1.74 6.47
CA ARG A 289 -13.41 1.78 7.83
C ARG A 289 -12.36 1.98 8.91
N HIS A 290 -11.19 1.38 8.72
CA HIS A 290 -10.09 1.41 9.68
C HIS A 290 -9.04 2.47 9.36
N THR A 291 -9.15 3.19 8.23
CA THR A 291 -8.17 4.21 7.79
C THR A 291 -6.74 3.63 7.82
N VAL A 292 -6.58 2.45 7.22
CA VAL A 292 -5.46 1.51 7.45
C VAL A 292 -4.10 2.12 7.19
N ALA A 293 -3.90 2.84 6.07
CA ALA A 293 -2.60 3.42 5.75
C ALA A 293 -2.19 4.48 6.79
N TYR A 294 -3.13 5.30 7.27
CA TYR A 294 -2.86 6.27 8.32
C TYR A 294 -2.68 5.63 9.70
N ASP A 295 -3.40 4.53 10.01
CA ASP A 295 -3.25 3.82 11.27
C ASP A 295 -1.82 3.29 11.46
N VAL A 296 -1.18 2.76 10.40
CA VAL A 296 0.26 2.39 10.42
C VAL A 296 1.13 3.60 10.78
N SER A 297 0.93 4.73 10.10
CA SER A 297 1.67 5.97 10.38
C SER A 297 1.45 6.49 11.80
N ALA A 298 0.21 6.45 12.29
CA ALA A 298 -0.16 6.87 13.64
C ALA A 298 0.46 5.97 14.73
N LEU A 299 0.55 4.67 14.50
CA LEU A 299 1.24 3.75 15.43
C LEU A 299 2.74 4.04 15.52
N ILE A 300 3.37 4.44 14.42
CA ILE A 300 4.78 4.88 14.42
C ILE A 300 4.90 6.20 15.21
N GLU A 301 4.06 7.18 14.90
CA GLU A 301 4.13 8.53 15.46
C GLU A 301 3.79 8.56 16.95
N TYR A 302 2.69 7.94 17.35
CA TYR A 302 2.14 8.09 18.70
C TYR A 302 2.47 6.93 19.65
N ALA A 303 2.77 5.72 19.11
CA ALA A 303 3.13 4.57 19.91
C ALA A 303 4.63 4.21 19.82
N GLY A 304 5.41 4.87 18.93
CA GLY A 304 6.84 4.63 18.76
C GLY A 304 7.18 3.25 18.20
N LEU A 305 6.25 2.61 17.48
CA LEU A 305 6.49 1.31 16.88
C LEU A 305 7.43 1.42 15.67
N SER A 306 8.16 0.34 15.36
CA SER A 306 8.83 0.20 14.07
C SER A 306 7.81 0.09 12.95
N VAL A 307 8.22 0.33 11.70
CA VAL A 307 7.33 0.19 10.54
C VAL A 307 6.82 -1.25 10.39
N GLU A 308 7.67 -2.24 10.70
CA GLU A 308 7.34 -3.66 10.65
C GLU A 308 6.30 -4.03 11.71
N ASP A 309 6.50 -3.57 12.96
CA ASP A 309 5.57 -3.86 14.06
C ASP A 309 4.23 -3.15 13.88
N ALA A 310 4.24 -1.90 13.38
CA ALA A 310 3.03 -1.15 13.07
C ALA A 310 2.22 -1.84 11.94
N ALA A 311 2.85 -2.17 10.82
CA ALA A 311 2.20 -2.87 9.71
C ALA A 311 1.68 -4.25 10.14
N ARG A 312 2.48 -5.02 10.88
CA ARG A 312 2.08 -6.34 11.42
C ARG A 312 0.90 -6.23 12.36
N LYS A 313 0.92 -5.25 13.26
CA LYS A 313 -0.18 -5.02 14.20
C LYS A 313 -1.49 -4.73 13.47
N VAL A 314 -1.48 -3.85 12.49
CA VAL A 314 -2.68 -3.52 11.71
C VAL A 314 -3.19 -4.74 10.94
N ILE A 315 -2.32 -5.47 10.24
CA ILE A 315 -2.69 -6.65 9.46
C ILE A 315 -3.22 -7.81 10.34
N ARG A 316 -2.67 -7.99 11.55
CA ARG A 316 -2.99 -9.16 12.39
C ARG A 316 -4.04 -8.89 13.45
N GLU A 317 -4.18 -7.63 13.92
CA GLU A 317 -5.04 -7.31 15.04
C GLU A 317 -6.24 -6.42 14.64
N THR A 318 -6.05 -5.49 13.66
CA THR A 318 -7.13 -4.60 13.20
C THR A 318 -7.96 -5.25 12.09
N LEU A 319 -7.30 -5.88 11.12
CA LEU A 319 -7.95 -6.52 9.98
C LEU A 319 -8.24 -8.00 10.24
N LYS A 320 -9.28 -8.52 9.57
CA LYS A 320 -9.63 -9.95 9.64
C LYS A 320 -8.77 -10.76 8.67
N PRO A 321 -8.54 -12.06 8.97
CA PRO A 321 -7.87 -12.96 8.03
C PRO A 321 -8.54 -12.92 6.64
N GLY A 322 -7.74 -12.72 5.60
CA GLY A 322 -8.19 -12.61 4.22
C GLY A 322 -8.52 -11.20 3.75
N ASP A 323 -8.41 -10.17 4.60
CA ASP A 323 -8.75 -8.80 4.21
C ASP A 323 -7.71 -8.16 3.28
N GLY A 324 -6.40 -8.49 3.40
CA GLY A 324 -5.43 -7.94 2.47
C GLY A 324 -3.98 -7.90 2.95
N GLY A 325 -3.22 -6.91 2.44
CA GLY A 325 -1.83 -6.68 2.76
C GLY A 325 -1.42 -5.21 2.63
N ILE A 326 -0.23 -4.93 3.14
CA ILE A 326 0.40 -3.62 3.21
C ILE A 326 1.86 -3.74 2.79
N ILE A 327 2.33 -2.79 2.00
CA ILE A 327 3.75 -2.47 1.89
C ILE A 327 4.00 -1.13 2.56
N ALA A 328 5.13 -1.01 3.27
CA ALA A 328 5.54 0.24 3.88
C ALA A 328 7.07 0.40 3.85
N VAL A 329 7.52 1.66 3.74
CA VAL A 329 8.92 2.06 3.90
C VAL A 329 8.97 3.11 5.01
N GLY A 330 9.70 2.82 6.09
CA GLY A 330 9.91 3.72 7.21
C GLY A 330 10.87 4.87 6.87
N ARG A 331 10.87 5.91 7.70
CA ARG A 331 11.79 7.05 7.57
C ARG A 331 13.27 6.69 7.70
N ASP A 332 13.58 5.56 8.28
CA ASP A 332 14.92 4.97 8.41
C ASP A 332 15.28 4.03 7.25
N GLY A 333 14.38 3.88 6.27
CA GLY A 333 14.54 3.01 5.12
C GLY A 333 14.22 1.54 5.39
N SER A 334 13.75 1.17 6.58
CA SER A 334 13.23 -0.17 6.87
C SER A 334 12.00 -0.47 6.01
N ILE A 335 11.81 -1.75 5.66
CA ILE A 335 10.75 -2.18 4.74
C ILE A 335 9.85 -3.20 5.42
N ALA A 336 8.55 -2.97 5.40
CA ALA A 336 7.53 -3.94 5.79
C ALA A 336 6.70 -4.39 4.59
N MET A 337 6.40 -5.70 4.52
CA MET A 337 5.53 -6.33 3.51
C MET A 337 4.63 -7.36 4.20
N GLU A 338 3.58 -6.90 4.86
CA GLU A 338 2.70 -7.71 5.70
C GLU A 338 1.37 -8.02 5.01
N PHE A 339 0.88 -9.25 5.14
CA PHE A 339 -0.41 -9.66 4.58
C PHE A 339 -1.06 -10.79 5.38
N ASN A 340 -2.39 -10.93 5.26
CA ASN A 340 -3.19 -11.99 5.90
C ASN A 340 -4.08 -12.77 4.92
N THR A 341 -3.83 -12.61 3.63
CA THR A 341 -4.37 -13.43 2.53
C THR A 341 -3.48 -14.64 2.26
N ASN A 342 -3.87 -15.54 1.34
CA ASN A 342 -3.02 -16.68 1.01
C ASN A 342 -1.84 -16.32 0.11
N ALA A 343 -1.85 -15.16 -0.52
CA ALA A 343 -0.79 -14.65 -1.38
C ALA A 343 -0.79 -13.13 -1.41
N MET A 344 0.40 -12.55 -1.63
CA MET A 344 0.61 -11.16 -1.96
C MET A 344 1.79 -11.05 -2.93
N PHE A 345 1.54 -10.54 -4.11
CA PHE A 345 2.55 -10.24 -5.12
C PHE A 345 3.31 -9.01 -4.66
N ARG A 346 4.60 -9.16 -4.35
CA ARG A 346 5.37 -8.10 -3.68
C ARG A 346 6.85 -8.16 -4.02
N GLY A 347 7.53 -7.04 -3.86
CA GLY A 347 8.98 -6.96 -3.96
C GLY A 347 9.56 -5.85 -3.11
N ALA A 348 10.81 -6.00 -2.71
CA ALA A 348 11.57 -5.05 -1.92
C ALA A 348 13.01 -4.94 -2.42
N ALA A 349 13.53 -3.71 -2.47
CA ALA A 349 14.93 -3.45 -2.80
C ALA A 349 15.45 -2.26 -1.99
N ASN A 350 16.74 -2.25 -1.67
CA ASN A 350 17.41 -1.13 -1.03
C ASN A 350 18.88 -1.00 -1.46
N SER A 351 19.52 0.09 -1.05
CA SER A 351 20.92 0.39 -1.37
C SER A 351 21.94 -0.55 -0.68
N LEU A 352 21.51 -1.34 0.31
CA LEU A 352 22.35 -2.31 1.00
C LEU A 352 22.39 -3.69 0.29
N GLY A 353 21.77 -3.80 -0.89
CA GLY A 353 21.81 -5.00 -1.72
C GLY A 353 20.61 -5.92 -1.58
N GLN A 354 19.61 -5.56 -0.79
CA GLN A 354 18.35 -6.29 -0.79
C GLN A 354 17.69 -6.19 -2.17
N PHE A 355 17.21 -7.34 -2.68
CA PHE A 355 16.40 -7.43 -3.90
C PHE A 355 15.59 -8.72 -3.81
N ASP A 356 14.36 -8.61 -3.32
CA ASP A 356 13.48 -9.71 -2.98
C ASP A 356 12.17 -9.60 -3.73
N VAL A 357 11.65 -10.72 -4.25
CA VAL A 357 10.29 -10.81 -4.81
C VAL A 357 9.57 -12.02 -4.22
N GLY A 358 8.28 -11.89 -3.95
CA GLY A 358 7.47 -12.95 -3.34
C GLY A 358 6.03 -12.92 -3.82
N ILE A 359 5.39 -14.10 -3.80
CA ILE A 359 3.96 -14.26 -4.07
C ILE A 359 3.27 -14.86 -2.84
N TRP A 360 3.80 -15.95 -2.33
CA TRP A 360 3.32 -16.62 -1.12
C TRP A 360 4.18 -16.22 0.09
N GLU A 361 4.27 -17.07 1.08
CA GLU A 361 5.11 -16.82 2.26
C GLU A 361 6.60 -16.71 1.88
N ASP A 362 7.04 -17.48 0.88
CA ASP A 362 8.43 -17.51 0.44
C ASP A 362 8.79 -16.28 -0.41
N VAL A 363 10.00 -15.79 -0.24
CA VAL A 363 10.61 -14.75 -1.07
C VAL A 363 11.79 -15.35 -1.85
N ARG A 364 12.00 -14.84 -3.07
CA ARG A 364 13.15 -15.16 -3.90
C ARG A 364 14.09 -13.98 -3.92
N SER A 365 15.29 -14.16 -3.38
CA SER A 365 16.31 -13.11 -3.26
C SER A 365 17.28 -13.13 -4.44
N GLY A 366 17.81 -11.94 -4.76
CA GLY A 366 18.84 -11.72 -5.78
C GLY A 366 18.31 -11.06 -7.06
N ARG A 367 19.13 -10.18 -7.64
CA ARG A 367 18.87 -9.59 -8.95
C ARG A 367 18.95 -10.66 -10.04
N PRO A 368 18.18 -10.52 -11.14
CA PRO A 368 18.26 -11.44 -12.28
C PRO A 368 19.63 -11.42 -12.95
#